data_4e847f985c4ae1eb2d564e86fa8a2d5a
#
_entry.id   4e847f985c4ae1eb2d564e86fa8a2d5a
#
_cell.length_a   1.000
_cell.length_b   1.000
_cell.length_c   1.000
_cell.angle_alpha   90.00
_cell.angle_beta   90.00
_cell.angle_gamma   90.00
#
_symmetry.space_group_name_H-M   'P 1'
#
loop_
_entity.id
_entity.type
_entity.pdbx_description
1 polymer ?
#
loop_
_entity_poly.entity_id
_entity_poly.type
_entity_poly.pdbx_seq_one_letter_code
_entity_poly.pdbx_strand_id
1 'polypeptide(L)'
;MTNLKLILQPIQRGVATSGAADIYVLVRLQAPERPADQGHARTPLHIAVVLDRSGSMGGRPLHEACRCASAIAERLVAGDHLAVITYDDRIQVLRPCTPVNDLLRLKDQIQSITAGGYTNLHGGWAAGIEALRQAHRADVISRVLLLSDGIANKGITDPATLASAAQAAASEGMSTSTYGLGQEFSEGLMTTMANSGGGRSYYGDSAEDLLDPFMEEFDLLSNLVARKVIASWEVPQGWTLTQMNGYAITAPGHWSLPDLAYQSEAWAMFRLQGPVGAAPGGALDLGRILITWQDTQGKAMESLSLPFSLPVVAADAFSLLPKDPMVINRLVELRIGQLQELAHQAAQNLDWDLVRVYLDEMRTLAAAHPWSKAVVEELTSLMEKREYRSLSKEFRYGSMGSSSRLTDLNEDLCLPGTSSYTRRKPRQGKAMPPDPDPTQNPNDTTQGNT
;
A
#
# COMPACT_ATOMS: atom_id res chain seq x y z
N MET A 1 -10.92 21.83 7.44
CA MET A 1 -9.93 21.81 6.34
C MET A 1 -8.71 21.03 6.79
N THR A 2 -8.37 19.98 6.09
CA THR A 2 -7.17 19.18 6.38
C THR A 2 -5.95 19.96 5.89
N ASN A 3 -5.07 20.36 6.81
CA ASN A 3 -3.90 21.16 6.48
C ASN A 3 -2.78 20.27 5.90
N LEU A 4 -2.92 19.86 4.63
CA LEU A 4 -1.88 19.13 3.92
C LEU A 4 -0.75 20.06 3.49
N LYS A 5 0.49 19.56 3.51
CA LYS A 5 1.67 20.30 3.05
C LYS A 5 2.21 19.67 1.77
N LEU A 6 2.32 20.46 0.70
CA LEU A 6 2.90 20.07 -0.58
C LEU A 6 4.35 20.58 -0.67
N ILE A 7 5.28 19.70 -0.97
CA ILE A 7 6.72 20.00 -1.09
C ILE A 7 7.20 19.50 -2.44
N LEU A 8 7.92 20.34 -3.18
CA LEU A 8 8.58 19.99 -4.44
C LEU A 8 10.09 20.02 -4.22
N GLN A 9 10.74 18.90 -4.46
CA GLN A 9 12.15 18.69 -4.14
C GLN A 9 12.89 18.16 -5.38
N PRO A 10 13.60 19.02 -6.11
CA PRO A 10 14.38 18.60 -7.28
C PRO A 10 15.65 17.88 -6.82
N ILE A 11 16.15 16.97 -7.69
CA ILE A 11 17.43 16.28 -7.44
C ILE A 11 18.61 17.25 -7.31
N GLN A 12 18.60 18.34 -8.06
CA GLN A 12 19.54 19.46 -7.96
C GLN A 12 18.78 20.77 -8.05
N ARG A 13 19.20 21.78 -7.31
CA ARG A 13 18.51 23.08 -7.25
C ARG A 13 18.93 24.04 -8.37
N GLY A 14 18.98 23.53 -9.60
CA GLY A 14 19.31 24.30 -10.79
C GLY A 14 19.28 23.43 -12.04
N VAL A 15 19.44 24.06 -13.19
CA VAL A 15 19.59 23.41 -14.51
C VAL A 15 20.74 24.04 -15.27
N ALA A 16 21.45 23.23 -16.09
CA ALA A 16 22.53 23.74 -16.93
C ALA A 16 21.98 24.52 -18.13
N THR A 17 22.70 25.55 -18.57
CA THR A 17 22.34 26.41 -19.71
C THR A 17 22.34 25.73 -21.06
N SER A 18 23.04 24.62 -21.21
CA SER A 18 23.27 23.99 -22.53
C SER A 18 22.57 22.63 -22.64
N GLY A 19 21.88 22.41 -23.74
CA GLY A 19 21.29 21.12 -24.10
C GLY A 19 19.86 20.91 -23.63
N ALA A 20 19.44 19.64 -23.58
CA ALA A 20 18.16 19.22 -22.99
C ALA A 20 18.35 18.98 -21.49
N ALA A 21 17.44 19.50 -20.69
CA ALA A 21 17.40 19.19 -19.27
C ALA A 21 16.73 17.84 -19.03
N ASP A 22 17.23 17.13 -18.00
CA ASP A 22 16.66 15.90 -17.47
C ASP A 22 16.58 16.04 -15.94
N ILE A 23 15.39 16.37 -15.45
CA ILE A 23 15.17 16.82 -14.09
C ILE A 23 14.28 15.83 -13.35
N TYR A 24 14.74 15.34 -12.20
CA TYR A 24 13.94 14.51 -11.30
C TYR A 24 13.41 15.37 -10.16
N VAL A 25 12.12 15.30 -9.92
CA VAL A 25 11.45 16.06 -8.86
C VAL A 25 10.62 15.11 -8.01
N LEU A 26 10.93 15.09 -6.73
CA LEU A 26 10.14 14.40 -5.72
C LEU A 26 9.03 15.34 -5.24
N VAL A 27 7.80 14.93 -5.49
CA VAL A 27 6.59 15.58 -4.98
C VAL A 27 6.18 14.87 -3.71
N ARG A 28 6.09 15.61 -2.62
CA ARG A 28 5.76 15.08 -1.29
C ARG A 28 4.49 15.74 -0.79
N LEU A 29 3.51 14.95 -0.40
CA LEU A 29 2.27 15.40 0.21
C LEU A 29 2.19 14.86 1.63
N GLN A 30 2.35 15.77 2.60
CA GLN A 30 2.41 15.44 4.01
C GLN A 30 1.07 15.72 4.69
N ALA A 31 0.58 14.75 5.46
CA ALA A 31 -0.57 14.92 6.33
C ALA A 31 -0.14 15.52 7.68
N PRO A 32 -1.02 16.25 8.36
CA PRO A 32 -0.72 16.82 9.68
C PRO A 32 -0.56 15.73 10.74
N GLU A 33 -0.02 16.12 11.88
CA GLU A 33 -0.07 15.28 13.09
C GLU A 33 -1.51 15.07 13.54
N ARG A 34 -1.75 13.96 14.21
CA ARG A 34 -3.05 13.70 14.80
C ARG A 34 -3.31 14.73 15.91
N PRO A 35 -4.45 15.45 15.90
CA PRO A 35 -4.77 16.40 16.95
C PRO A 35 -4.77 15.69 18.31
N ALA A 36 -4.01 16.22 19.28
CA ALA A 36 -4.08 15.78 20.65
C ALA A 36 -5.46 16.15 21.18
N ASP A 37 -6.23 15.16 21.57
CA ASP A 37 -7.43 15.27 22.38
C ASP A 37 -8.46 16.34 21.94
N GLN A 38 -9.05 16.12 20.78
CA GLN A 38 -10.36 16.70 20.50
C GLN A 38 -11.28 15.54 20.13
N GLY A 39 -12.41 15.44 20.83
CA GLY A 39 -13.44 14.43 20.57
C GLY A 39 -14.07 14.50 19.17
N HIS A 40 -13.24 14.71 18.18
CA HIS A 40 -13.59 14.60 16.76
C HIS A 40 -13.75 13.13 16.45
N ALA A 41 -15.00 12.71 16.39
CA ALA A 41 -15.35 11.40 15.87
C ALA A 41 -14.70 11.24 14.50
N ARG A 42 -13.85 10.21 14.33
CA ARG A 42 -13.31 9.86 13.02
C ARG A 42 -14.45 9.57 12.03
N THR A 43 -14.16 9.66 10.76
CA THR A 43 -15.11 9.24 9.72
C THR A 43 -15.52 7.78 9.97
N PRO A 44 -16.84 7.48 10.02
CA PRO A 44 -17.30 6.11 10.25
C PRO A 44 -16.82 5.16 9.16
N LEU A 45 -16.53 3.92 9.56
CA LEU A 45 -16.09 2.85 8.65
C LEU A 45 -17.24 1.90 8.36
N HIS A 46 -17.47 1.62 7.07
CA HIS A 46 -18.30 0.51 6.63
C HIS A 46 -17.38 -0.55 6.02
N ILE A 47 -17.17 -1.63 6.73
CA ILE A 47 -16.25 -2.71 6.34
C ILE A 47 -17.04 -3.95 5.96
N ALA A 48 -16.73 -4.54 4.80
CA ALA A 48 -17.19 -5.86 4.42
C ALA A 48 -16.00 -6.82 4.44
N VAL A 49 -15.96 -7.71 5.43
CA VAL A 49 -14.99 -8.80 5.50
C VAL A 49 -15.55 -9.97 4.69
N VAL A 50 -14.83 -10.34 3.63
CA VAL A 50 -15.23 -11.38 2.66
C VAL A 50 -14.22 -12.52 2.76
N LEU A 51 -14.65 -13.62 3.37
CA LEU A 51 -13.81 -14.75 3.73
C LEU A 51 -14.02 -15.93 2.80
N ASP A 52 -12.96 -16.35 2.16
CA ASP A 52 -12.90 -17.67 1.51
C ASP A 52 -13.07 -18.76 2.57
N ARG A 53 -13.97 -19.69 2.33
CA ARG A 53 -14.12 -20.92 3.11
C ARG A 53 -14.07 -22.16 2.24
N SER A 54 -13.47 -22.07 1.04
CA SER A 54 -13.25 -23.21 0.15
C SER A 54 -12.48 -24.33 0.84
N GLY A 55 -12.42 -25.50 0.22
CA GLY A 55 -11.82 -26.69 0.83
C GLY A 55 -10.38 -26.50 1.27
N SER A 56 -9.58 -25.71 0.54
CA SER A 56 -8.17 -25.38 0.85
C SER A 56 -8.02 -24.59 2.15
N MET A 57 -9.01 -23.76 2.50
CA MET A 57 -9.03 -23.00 3.75
C MET A 57 -9.19 -23.88 5.01
N GLY A 58 -9.44 -25.20 4.86
CA GLY A 58 -9.70 -26.09 5.98
C GLY A 58 -8.60 -26.09 7.06
N GLY A 59 -9.00 -26.05 8.33
CA GLY A 59 -8.10 -26.04 9.47
C GLY A 59 -7.56 -24.65 9.84
N ARG A 60 -6.24 -24.53 9.93
CA ARG A 60 -5.56 -23.32 10.43
C ARG A 60 -5.81 -22.05 9.58
N PRO A 61 -5.80 -22.10 8.23
CA PRO A 61 -6.09 -20.92 7.42
C PRO A 61 -7.45 -20.27 7.75
N LEU A 62 -8.51 -21.04 7.79
CA LEU A 62 -9.85 -20.56 8.11
C LEU A 62 -9.95 -20.04 9.55
N HIS A 63 -9.31 -20.72 10.50
CA HIS A 63 -9.26 -20.30 11.88
C HIS A 63 -8.63 -18.90 12.03
N GLU A 64 -7.49 -18.65 11.37
CA GLU A 64 -6.82 -17.34 11.40
C GLU A 64 -7.63 -16.25 10.66
N ALA A 65 -8.28 -16.60 9.55
CA ALA A 65 -9.20 -15.70 8.85
C ALA A 65 -10.37 -15.27 9.76
N CYS A 66 -10.95 -16.21 10.49
CA CYS A 66 -11.99 -15.93 11.50
C CYS A 66 -11.47 -15.09 12.65
N ARG A 67 -10.23 -15.32 13.08
CA ARG A 67 -9.56 -14.50 14.11
C ARG A 67 -9.37 -13.05 13.64
N CYS A 68 -8.94 -12.83 12.40
CA CYS A 68 -8.81 -11.51 11.80
C CYS A 68 -10.15 -10.77 11.74
N ALA A 69 -11.21 -11.45 11.27
CA ALA A 69 -12.56 -10.88 11.23
C ALA A 69 -13.07 -10.47 12.63
N SER A 70 -12.81 -11.32 13.62
CA SER A 70 -13.16 -11.05 15.02
C SER A 70 -12.39 -9.86 15.59
N ALA A 71 -11.09 -9.76 15.30
CA ALA A 71 -10.23 -8.66 15.74
C ALA A 71 -10.65 -7.31 15.14
N ILE A 72 -11.12 -7.29 13.88
CA ILE A 72 -11.72 -6.09 13.27
C ILE A 72 -12.99 -5.71 14.01
N ALA A 73 -13.88 -6.68 14.25
CA ALA A 73 -15.16 -6.44 14.94
C ALA A 73 -14.96 -5.82 16.33
N GLU A 74 -13.91 -6.21 17.06
CA GLU A 74 -13.55 -5.68 18.38
C GLU A 74 -13.08 -4.22 18.35
N ARG A 75 -12.52 -3.75 17.22
CA ARG A 75 -11.98 -2.40 17.09
C ARG A 75 -12.96 -1.39 16.53
N LEU A 76 -14.13 -1.84 16.10
CA LEU A 76 -15.16 -0.94 15.60
C LEU A 76 -15.76 -0.11 16.74
N VAL A 77 -16.07 1.13 16.43
CA VAL A 77 -16.66 2.09 17.38
C VAL A 77 -18.08 2.45 16.96
N ALA A 78 -18.79 3.17 17.82
CA ALA A 78 -20.14 3.65 17.52
C ALA A 78 -20.15 4.44 16.19
N GLY A 79 -21.08 4.07 15.30
CA GLY A 79 -21.19 4.64 13.94
C GLY A 79 -20.54 3.78 12.86
N ASP A 80 -19.66 2.83 13.22
CA ASP A 80 -19.11 1.87 12.24
C ASP A 80 -20.09 0.75 11.95
N HIS A 81 -20.01 0.22 10.73
CA HIS A 81 -20.78 -0.93 10.28
C HIS A 81 -19.86 -2.05 9.80
N LEU A 82 -20.28 -3.27 10.05
CA LEU A 82 -19.58 -4.48 9.60
C LEU A 82 -20.54 -5.39 8.86
N ALA A 83 -20.13 -5.80 7.66
CA ALA A 83 -20.67 -6.95 6.96
C ALA A 83 -19.69 -8.12 7.08
N VAL A 84 -20.19 -9.34 7.22
CA VAL A 84 -19.39 -10.56 7.15
C VAL A 84 -20.01 -11.48 6.10
N ILE A 85 -19.24 -11.74 5.06
CA ILE A 85 -19.62 -12.61 3.95
C ILE A 85 -18.65 -13.78 3.93
N THR A 86 -19.17 -14.99 3.75
CA THR A 86 -18.37 -16.17 3.46
C THR A 86 -18.69 -16.70 2.08
N TYR A 87 -17.70 -17.26 1.41
CA TYR A 87 -17.90 -17.85 0.11
C TYR A 87 -17.09 -19.13 -0.09
N ASP A 88 -17.71 -20.07 -0.79
CA ASP A 88 -17.13 -21.23 -1.44
C ASP A 88 -17.79 -21.33 -2.83
N ASP A 89 -18.46 -22.41 -3.18
CA ASP A 89 -19.39 -22.46 -4.32
C ASP A 89 -20.75 -21.82 -4.01
N ARG A 90 -21.01 -21.50 -2.75
CA ARG A 90 -22.19 -20.78 -2.26
C ARG A 90 -21.75 -19.51 -1.57
N ILE A 91 -22.52 -18.46 -1.75
CA ILE A 91 -22.30 -17.18 -1.10
C ILE A 91 -23.24 -17.08 0.08
N GLN A 92 -22.69 -16.78 1.25
CA GLN A 92 -23.49 -16.61 2.46
C GLN A 92 -23.18 -15.25 3.11
N VAL A 93 -24.19 -14.43 3.26
CA VAL A 93 -24.13 -13.21 4.08
C VAL A 93 -24.42 -13.61 5.52
N LEU A 94 -23.38 -13.82 6.31
CA LEU A 94 -23.49 -14.10 7.75
C LEU A 94 -24.05 -12.90 8.50
N ARG A 95 -23.64 -11.71 8.09
CA ARG A 95 -24.08 -10.45 8.66
C ARG A 95 -24.16 -9.40 7.56
N PRO A 96 -25.31 -8.70 7.39
CA PRO A 96 -25.41 -7.53 6.53
C PRO A 96 -24.59 -6.37 7.13
N CYS A 97 -24.30 -5.33 6.34
CA CYS A 97 -23.54 -4.14 6.79
C CYS A 97 -24.36 -3.32 7.79
N THR A 98 -24.19 -3.61 9.07
CA THR A 98 -24.94 -3.02 10.19
C THR A 98 -24.03 -2.74 11.39
N PRO A 99 -24.41 -1.84 12.33
CA PRO A 99 -23.67 -1.62 13.56
C PRO A 99 -23.48 -2.90 14.38
N VAL A 100 -22.30 -3.10 14.96
CA VAL A 100 -22.03 -4.28 15.79
C VAL A 100 -22.57 -4.04 17.19
N ASN A 101 -23.79 -4.50 17.45
CA ASN A 101 -24.47 -4.33 18.75
C ASN A 101 -24.25 -5.52 19.70
N ASP A 102 -23.96 -6.71 19.16
CA ASP A 102 -23.70 -7.93 19.90
C ASP A 102 -22.42 -8.60 19.39
N LEU A 103 -21.30 -8.21 19.97
CA LEU A 103 -19.99 -8.70 19.59
C LEU A 103 -19.80 -10.19 19.91
N LEU A 104 -20.35 -10.66 21.04
CA LEU A 104 -20.19 -12.06 21.45
C LEU A 104 -20.88 -12.99 20.45
N ARG A 105 -22.14 -12.70 20.15
CA ARG A 105 -22.91 -13.46 19.15
C ARG A 105 -22.25 -13.43 17.77
N LEU A 106 -21.70 -12.28 17.36
CA LEU A 106 -20.98 -12.17 16.08
C LEU A 106 -19.73 -13.04 16.07
N LYS A 107 -18.96 -13.07 17.15
CA LYS A 107 -17.78 -13.94 17.28
C LYS A 107 -18.16 -15.41 17.21
N ASP A 108 -19.21 -15.84 17.89
CA ASP A 108 -19.71 -17.21 17.82
C ASP A 108 -20.11 -17.58 16.38
N GLN A 109 -20.79 -16.68 15.67
CA GLN A 109 -21.14 -16.88 14.25
C GLN A 109 -19.90 -16.99 13.38
N ILE A 110 -18.88 -16.15 13.55
CA ILE A 110 -17.64 -16.20 12.81
C ILE A 110 -16.90 -17.50 13.10
N GLN A 111 -16.82 -17.93 14.35
CA GLN A 111 -16.15 -19.16 14.75
C GLN A 111 -16.86 -20.43 14.27
N SER A 112 -18.16 -20.34 13.98
CA SER A 112 -18.94 -21.45 13.44
C SER A 112 -18.74 -21.69 11.93
N ILE A 113 -17.96 -20.86 11.25
CA ILE A 113 -17.67 -21.02 9.81
C ILE A 113 -16.88 -22.31 9.60
N THR A 114 -17.34 -23.13 8.66
CA THR A 114 -16.69 -24.39 8.28
C THR A 114 -16.26 -24.38 6.83
N ALA A 115 -15.13 -25.01 6.53
CA ALA A 115 -14.60 -25.11 5.17
C ALA A 115 -15.37 -26.12 4.31
N GLY A 116 -15.40 -25.86 2.99
CA GLY A 116 -15.97 -26.78 1.98
C GLY A 116 -16.14 -26.08 0.63
N GLY A 117 -16.40 -26.87 -0.41
CA GLY A 117 -16.73 -26.35 -1.73
C GLY A 117 -15.56 -25.79 -2.57
N TYR A 118 -15.92 -25.16 -3.68
CA TYR A 118 -15.01 -24.51 -4.64
C TYR A 118 -14.87 -23.00 -4.33
N THR A 119 -14.01 -22.29 -5.08
CA THR A 119 -13.68 -20.88 -4.83
C THR A 119 -14.39 -19.96 -5.82
N ASN A 120 -15.58 -19.43 -5.47
CA ASN A 120 -16.30 -18.40 -6.23
C ASN A 120 -15.94 -17.00 -5.70
N LEU A 121 -14.70 -16.56 -5.96
CA LEU A 121 -14.16 -15.30 -5.47
C LEU A 121 -14.99 -14.10 -5.90
N HIS A 122 -15.38 -14.04 -7.21
CA HIS A 122 -16.22 -12.96 -7.72
C HIS A 122 -17.55 -12.86 -6.97
N GLY A 123 -18.23 -14.00 -6.75
CA GLY A 123 -19.52 -14.02 -6.06
C GLY A 123 -19.40 -13.50 -4.62
N GLY A 124 -18.36 -13.93 -3.90
CA GLY A 124 -18.07 -13.44 -2.55
C GLY A 124 -17.80 -11.95 -2.53
N TRP A 125 -16.90 -11.47 -3.38
CA TRP A 125 -16.57 -10.06 -3.50
C TRP A 125 -17.80 -9.19 -3.88
N ALA A 126 -18.57 -9.61 -4.87
CA ALA A 126 -19.79 -8.90 -5.32
C ALA A 126 -20.82 -8.78 -4.20
N ALA A 127 -21.00 -9.84 -3.38
CA ALA A 127 -21.87 -9.78 -2.21
C ALA A 127 -21.36 -8.80 -1.15
N GLY A 128 -20.03 -8.71 -0.98
CA GLY A 128 -19.41 -7.70 -0.13
C GLY A 128 -19.69 -6.27 -0.59
N ILE A 129 -19.50 -6.00 -1.88
CA ILE A 129 -19.83 -4.70 -2.50
C ILE A 129 -21.32 -4.39 -2.34
N GLU A 130 -22.20 -5.36 -2.59
CA GLU A 130 -23.65 -5.14 -2.46
C GLU A 130 -24.05 -4.85 -1.01
N ALA A 131 -23.48 -5.55 -0.03
CA ALA A 131 -23.70 -5.27 1.39
C ALA A 131 -23.27 -3.83 1.77
N LEU A 132 -22.15 -3.35 1.24
CA LEU A 132 -21.70 -1.97 1.41
C LEU A 132 -22.63 -0.98 0.70
N ARG A 133 -23.06 -1.29 -0.52
CA ARG A 133 -23.96 -0.43 -1.32
C ARG A 133 -25.30 -0.19 -0.64
N GLN A 134 -25.87 -1.21 -0.02
CA GLN A 134 -27.11 -1.10 0.75
C GLN A 134 -26.98 -0.20 1.98
N ALA A 135 -25.81 -0.13 2.58
CA ALA A 135 -25.52 0.73 3.72
C ALA A 135 -24.81 2.04 3.33
N HIS A 136 -24.63 2.30 2.03
CA HIS A 136 -23.79 3.39 1.54
C HIS A 136 -24.31 4.76 1.93
N ARG A 137 -23.38 5.59 2.40
CA ARG A 137 -23.57 7.02 2.69
C ARG A 137 -22.33 7.76 2.19
N ALA A 138 -22.52 8.99 1.73
CA ALA A 138 -21.42 9.82 1.25
C ALA A 138 -20.37 10.18 2.35
N ASP A 139 -20.77 10.00 3.61
CA ASP A 139 -20.02 10.42 4.79
C ASP A 139 -19.26 9.27 5.49
N VAL A 140 -19.09 8.15 4.84
CA VAL A 140 -18.41 6.99 5.39
C VAL A 140 -17.26 6.54 4.49
N ILE A 141 -16.32 5.81 5.07
CA ILE A 141 -15.27 5.10 4.35
C ILE A 141 -15.74 3.66 4.16
N SER A 142 -15.99 3.25 2.91
CA SER A 142 -16.47 1.90 2.58
C SER A 142 -15.33 1.06 2.00
N ARG A 143 -15.03 -0.10 2.62
CA ARG A 143 -13.95 -0.99 2.22
C ARG A 143 -14.34 -2.46 2.26
N VAL A 144 -14.09 -3.17 1.17
CA VAL A 144 -14.08 -4.63 1.14
C VAL A 144 -12.68 -5.13 1.52
N LEU A 145 -12.60 -6.08 2.45
CA LEU A 145 -11.41 -6.83 2.80
C LEU A 145 -11.63 -8.27 2.33
N LEU A 146 -11.05 -8.59 1.17
CA LEU A 146 -11.24 -9.88 0.48
C LEU A 146 -10.07 -10.81 0.79
N LEU A 147 -10.34 -11.95 1.40
CA LEU A 147 -9.34 -12.97 1.72
C LEU A 147 -9.57 -14.23 0.90
N SER A 148 -8.49 -14.79 0.33
CA SER A 148 -8.49 -16.08 -0.37
C SER A 148 -7.12 -16.77 -0.26
N ASP A 149 -7.11 -18.09 -0.16
CA ASP A 149 -5.91 -18.94 -0.23
C ASP A 149 -5.83 -19.73 -1.54
N GLY A 150 -6.82 -19.61 -2.41
CA GLY A 150 -6.96 -20.43 -3.60
C GLY A 150 -7.07 -19.65 -4.91
N ILE A 151 -7.02 -20.43 -5.99
CA ILE A 151 -7.29 -19.94 -7.34
C ILE A 151 -8.80 -19.89 -7.53
N ALA A 152 -9.32 -18.72 -7.96
CA ALA A 152 -10.70 -18.59 -8.37
C ALA A 152 -11.01 -19.60 -9.49
N ASN A 153 -11.89 -20.55 -9.21
CA ASN A 153 -12.20 -21.67 -10.12
C ASN A 153 -13.71 -21.81 -10.41
N LYS A 154 -14.51 -20.87 -9.91
CA LYS A 154 -15.95 -20.81 -10.13
C LYS A 154 -16.41 -19.35 -10.34
N GLY A 155 -17.45 -19.17 -11.13
CA GLY A 155 -17.99 -17.86 -11.47
C GLY A 155 -17.12 -17.11 -12.48
N ILE A 156 -17.04 -15.77 -12.35
CA ILE A 156 -16.18 -14.93 -13.20
C ILE A 156 -14.75 -15.01 -12.63
N THR A 157 -13.81 -15.45 -13.46
CA THR A 157 -12.39 -15.61 -13.11
C THR A 157 -11.47 -14.76 -13.98
N ASP A 158 -12.01 -14.09 -15.01
CA ASP A 158 -11.24 -13.22 -15.90
C ASP A 158 -10.72 -11.98 -15.17
N PRO A 159 -9.38 -11.79 -15.09
CA PRO A 159 -8.80 -10.68 -14.34
C PRO A 159 -9.22 -9.29 -14.84
N ALA A 160 -9.39 -9.10 -16.15
CA ALA A 160 -9.78 -7.82 -16.73
C ALA A 160 -11.23 -7.43 -16.34
N THR A 161 -12.12 -8.41 -16.38
CA THR A 161 -13.52 -8.22 -15.96
C THR A 161 -13.59 -7.87 -14.47
N LEU A 162 -12.84 -8.58 -13.62
CA LEU A 162 -12.79 -8.34 -12.18
C LEU A 162 -12.16 -6.98 -11.85
N ALA A 163 -11.10 -6.59 -12.55
CA ALA A 163 -10.49 -5.26 -12.44
C ALA A 163 -11.48 -4.14 -12.77
N SER A 164 -12.21 -4.28 -13.88
CA SER A 164 -13.23 -3.30 -14.31
C SER A 164 -14.36 -3.19 -13.29
N ALA A 165 -14.82 -4.30 -12.73
CA ALA A 165 -15.83 -4.32 -11.69
C ALA A 165 -15.34 -3.66 -10.39
N ALA A 166 -14.09 -3.93 -9.98
CA ALA A 166 -13.47 -3.31 -8.80
C ALA A 166 -13.30 -1.79 -8.99
N GLN A 167 -12.89 -1.35 -10.19
CA GLN A 167 -12.78 0.07 -10.53
C GLN A 167 -14.13 0.77 -10.49
N ALA A 168 -15.19 0.14 -11.02
CA ALA A 168 -16.55 0.68 -10.97
C ALA A 168 -17.00 0.87 -9.51
N ALA A 169 -16.81 -0.13 -8.65
CA ALA A 169 -17.13 -0.05 -7.22
C ALA A 169 -16.33 1.05 -6.50
N ALA A 170 -15.04 1.20 -6.83
CA ALA A 170 -14.21 2.28 -6.28
C ALA A 170 -14.70 3.66 -6.70
N SER A 171 -15.18 3.81 -7.93
CA SER A 171 -15.80 5.06 -8.43
C SER A 171 -17.06 5.41 -7.65
N GLU A 172 -17.83 4.40 -7.22
CA GLU A 172 -18.98 4.57 -6.32
C GLU A 172 -18.59 4.84 -4.85
N GLY A 173 -17.30 4.83 -4.52
CA GLY A 173 -16.78 5.08 -3.17
C GLY A 173 -16.55 3.82 -2.33
N MET A 174 -16.66 2.62 -2.91
CA MET A 174 -16.43 1.33 -2.24
C MET A 174 -15.12 0.72 -2.73
N SER A 175 -14.06 0.87 -1.95
CA SER A 175 -12.73 0.36 -2.31
C SER A 175 -12.54 -1.10 -1.87
N THR A 176 -11.53 -1.78 -2.45
CA THR A 176 -11.25 -3.19 -2.22
C THR A 176 -9.78 -3.41 -1.88
N SER A 177 -9.50 -3.99 -0.71
CA SER A 177 -8.18 -4.54 -0.36
C SER A 177 -8.24 -6.07 -0.38
N THR A 178 -7.14 -6.70 -0.78
CA THR A 178 -7.06 -8.14 -0.95
C THR A 178 -5.96 -8.76 -0.09
N TYR A 179 -6.20 -9.96 0.40
CA TYR A 179 -5.30 -10.72 1.27
C TYR A 179 -5.13 -12.13 0.70
N GLY A 180 -3.99 -12.39 0.08
CA GLY A 180 -3.62 -13.71 -0.40
C GLY A 180 -2.95 -14.53 0.69
N LEU A 181 -3.32 -15.78 0.86
CA LEU A 181 -2.73 -16.67 1.86
C LEU A 181 -2.09 -17.90 1.20
N GLY A 182 -0.89 -18.23 1.66
CA GLY A 182 -0.18 -19.43 1.22
C GLY A 182 0.40 -19.31 -0.19
N GLN A 183 0.61 -20.46 -0.84
CA GLN A 183 1.37 -20.54 -2.10
C GLN A 183 0.50 -20.68 -3.36
N GLU A 184 -0.80 -20.96 -3.22
CA GLU A 184 -1.64 -21.41 -4.34
C GLU A 184 -2.67 -20.36 -4.84
N PHE A 185 -2.77 -19.18 -4.21
CA PHE A 185 -3.73 -18.17 -4.64
C PHE A 185 -3.29 -17.42 -5.92
N SER A 186 -4.25 -16.83 -6.61
CA SER A 186 -4.00 -16.07 -7.85
C SER A 186 -3.48 -14.66 -7.54
N GLU A 187 -2.15 -14.50 -7.50
CA GLU A 187 -1.48 -13.22 -7.20
C GLU A 187 -1.87 -12.11 -8.17
N GLY A 188 -1.83 -12.41 -9.47
CA GLY A 188 -2.17 -11.45 -10.51
C GLY A 188 -3.60 -10.92 -10.37
N LEU A 189 -4.54 -11.80 -10.07
CA LEU A 189 -5.95 -11.44 -9.88
C LEU A 189 -6.13 -10.56 -8.63
N MET A 190 -5.58 -10.99 -7.49
CA MET A 190 -5.72 -10.28 -6.21
C MET A 190 -5.10 -8.89 -6.28
N THR A 191 -3.89 -8.78 -6.82
CA THR A 191 -3.20 -7.48 -6.97
C THR A 191 -3.94 -6.56 -7.94
N THR A 192 -4.45 -7.09 -9.05
CA THR A 192 -5.21 -6.31 -10.04
C THR A 192 -6.51 -5.79 -9.46
N MET A 193 -7.26 -6.63 -8.72
CA MET A 193 -8.49 -6.20 -8.05
C MET A 193 -8.25 -5.11 -7.01
N ALA A 194 -7.20 -5.24 -6.19
CA ALA A 194 -6.85 -4.23 -5.18
C ALA A 194 -6.46 -2.90 -5.82
N ASN A 195 -5.58 -2.93 -6.82
CA ASN A 195 -5.11 -1.73 -7.52
C ASN A 195 -6.26 -1.00 -8.22
N SER A 196 -7.08 -1.73 -8.99
CA SER A 196 -8.25 -1.15 -9.67
C SER A 196 -9.33 -0.72 -8.69
N GLY A 197 -9.46 -1.42 -7.56
CA GLY A 197 -10.40 -1.14 -6.49
C GLY A 197 -9.96 -0.04 -5.51
N GLY A 198 -8.83 0.63 -5.74
CA GLY A 198 -8.36 1.73 -4.88
C GLY A 198 -8.01 1.30 -3.46
N GLY A 199 -7.58 0.05 -3.26
CA GLY A 199 -7.12 -0.49 -1.99
C GLY A 199 -5.69 -1.02 -2.09
N ARG A 200 -5.33 -1.93 -1.18
CA ARG A 200 -4.00 -2.54 -1.08
C ARG A 200 -4.07 -4.05 -1.23
N SER A 201 -3.01 -4.65 -1.73
CA SER A 201 -2.88 -6.09 -1.80
C SER A 201 -1.82 -6.56 -0.81
N TYR A 202 -2.20 -7.52 0.00
CA TYR A 202 -1.36 -8.15 1.01
C TYR A 202 -1.21 -9.64 0.74
N TYR A 203 -0.15 -10.21 1.29
CA TYR A 203 0.12 -11.62 1.15
C TYR A 203 0.70 -12.17 2.46
N GLY A 204 0.34 -13.39 2.85
CA GLY A 204 0.88 -14.18 3.96
C GLY A 204 1.35 -15.55 3.47
N ASP A 205 2.61 -15.96 3.78
CA ASP A 205 3.06 -17.32 3.52
C ASP A 205 2.33 -18.33 4.40
N SER A 206 2.02 -17.90 5.61
CA SER A 206 1.33 -18.69 6.62
C SER A 206 0.10 -17.95 7.14
N ALA A 207 -0.79 -18.71 7.79
CA ALA A 207 -2.00 -18.15 8.38
C ALA A 207 -1.72 -17.12 9.47
N GLU A 208 -0.60 -17.25 10.17
CA GLU A 208 -0.16 -16.34 11.23
C GLU A 208 0.18 -14.95 10.72
N ASP A 209 0.57 -14.85 9.44
CA ASP A 209 0.94 -13.59 8.81
C ASP A 209 -0.27 -12.70 8.47
N LEU A 210 -1.50 -13.18 8.63
CA LEU A 210 -2.70 -12.45 8.24
C LEU A 210 -3.05 -11.30 9.17
N LEU A 211 -2.89 -11.47 10.48
CA LEU A 211 -3.43 -10.51 11.45
C LEU A 211 -2.78 -9.13 11.32
N ASP A 212 -1.47 -9.07 11.18
CA ASP A 212 -0.75 -7.80 11.11
C ASP A 212 -1.21 -6.95 9.91
N PRO A 213 -1.28 -7.47 8.65
CA PRO A 213 -1.80 -6.72 7.51
C PRO A 213 -3.26 -6.25 7.67
N PHE A 214 -4.12 -7.09 8.27
CA PHE A 214 -5.50 -6.68 8.55
C PHE A 214 -5.56 -5.52 9.53
N MET A 215 -4.72 -5.55 10.57
CA MET A 215 -4.66 -4.47 11.54
C MET A 215 -4.03 -3.20 10.96
N GLU A 216 -3.01 -3.33 10.12
CA GLU A 216 -2.41 -2.20 9.40
C GLU A 216 -3.44 -1.49 8.50
N GLU A 217 -4.24 -2.25 7.76
CA GLU A 217 -5.30 -1.68 6.93
C GLU A 217 -6.38 -1.00 7.77
N PHE A 218 -6.80 -1.62 8.87
CA PHE A 218 -7.77 -1.03 9.78
C PHE A 218 -7.25 0.27 10.42
N ASP A 219 -5.99 0.28 10.85
CA ASP A 219 -5.35 1.46 11.42
C ASP A 219 -5.24 2.58 10.39
N LEU A 220 -4.87 2.25 9.13
CA LEU A 220 -4.86 3.21 8.03
C LEU A 220 -6.25 3.82 7.83
N LEU A 221 -7.29 2.99 7.67
CA LEU A 221 -8.66 3.44 7.44
C LEU A 221 -9.19 4.31 8.58
N SER A 222 -8.83 3.97 9.81
CA SER A 222 -9.24 4.70 11.02
C SER A 222 -8.59 6.08 11.16
N ASN A 223 -7.49 6.32 10.44
CA ASN A 223 -6.71 7.54 10.51
C ASN A 223 -6.69 8.34 9.20
N LEU A 224 -7.49 7.96 8.19
CA LEU A 224 -7.52 8.67 6.91
C LEU A 224 -7.97 10.12 7.09
N VAL A 225 -7.24 11.02 6.42
CA VAL A 225 -7.53 12.47 6.38
C VAL A 225 -7.81 12.95 4.96
N ALA A 226 -7.21 12.34 3.94
CA ALA A 226 -7.42 12.68 2.55
C ALA A 226 -7.60 11.42 1.70
N ARG A 227 -8.62 11.43 0.84
CA ARG A 227 -8.97 10.34 -0.07
C ARG A 227 -9.04 10.82 -1.50
N LYS A 228 -8.96 9.87 -2.45
CA LYS A 228 -9.03 10.19 -3.88
C LYS A 228 -8.04 11.29 -4.25
N VAL A 229 -6.82 11.14 -3.77
CA VAL A 229 -5.75 12.10 -4.00
C VAL A 229 -5.31 12.02 -5.45
N ILE A 230 -5.45 13.12 -6.20
CA ILE A 230 -5.05 13.22 -7.60
C ILE A 230 -3.97 14.26 -7.74
N ALA A 231 -2.85 13.89 -8.38
CA ALA A 231 -1.81 14.82 -8.81
C ALA A 231 -1.98 15.11 -10.29
N SER A 232 -1.85 16.37 -10.66
CA SER A 232 -1.70 16.80 -12.05
C SER A 232 -0.60 17.84 -12.17
N TRP A 233 0.09 17.86 -13.30
CA TRP A 233 1.16 18.82 -13.52
C TRP A 233 1.09 19.36 -14.96
N GLU A 234 0.87 20.65 -15.05
CA GLU A 234 0.90 21.37 -16.33
C GLU A 234 2.34 21.81 -16.61
N VAL A 235 2.99 21.18 -17.61
CA VAL A 235 4.36 21.52 -18.04
C VAL A 235 4.33 22.42 -19.27
N PRO A 236 5.38 23.25 -19.48
CA PRO A 236 5.48 24.11 -20.66
C PRO A 236 5.53 23.30 -21.97
N GLN A 237 5.18 23.96 -23.08
CA GLN A 237 5.24 23.35 -24.40
C GLN A 237 6.67 22.88 -24.73
N GLY A 238 6.79 21.70 -25.30
CA GLY A 238 8.09 21.07 -25.65
C GLY A 238 8.71 20.29 -24.49
N TRP A 239 8.07 20.25 -23.32
CA TRP A 239 8.50 19.42 -22.20
C TRP A 239 7.72 18.11 -22.13
N THR A 240 8.42 17.06 -21.77
CA THR A 240 7.83 15.73 -21.46
C THR A 240 7.84 15.51 -19.97
N LEU A 241 6.71 15.07 -19.44
CA LEU A 241 6.53 14.71 -18.04
C LEU A 241 6.25 13.22 -17.91
N THR A 242 7.05 12.52 -17.12
CA THR A 242 6.88 11.09 -16.83
C THR A 242 6.74 10.88 -15.32
N GLN A 243 5.64 10.30 -14.89
CA GLN A 243 5.48 9.84 -13.52
C GLN A 243 6.14 8.45 -13.37
N MET A 244 6.97 8.25 -12.33
CA MET A 244 7.87 7.09 -12.23
C MET A 244 7.40 5.99 -11.28
N ASN A 245 6.45 6.28 -10.38
CA ASN A 245 5.92 5.30 -9.41
C ASN A 245 4.98 4.25 -10.04
N GLY A 246 4.50 4.48 -11.28
CA GLY A 246 3.50 3.60 -11.90
C GLY A 246 2.09 3.78 -11.35
N TYR A 247 1.77 4.94 -10.78
CA TYR A 247 0.43 5.26 -10.31
C TYR A 247 -0.60 5.26 -11.45
N ALA A 248 -1.82 4.85 -11.13
CA ALA A 248 -2.91 4.79 -12.09
C ALA A 248 -3.20 6.18 -12.69
N ILE A 249 -3.32 6.22 -14.02
CA ILE A 249 -3.71 7.42 -14.76
C ILE A 249 -5.24 7.49 -14.75
N THR A 250 -5.80 8.53 -14.14
CA THR A 250 -7.25 8.78 -14.08
C THR A 250 -7.75 9.60 -15.25
N ALA A 251 -6.90 10.48 -15.79
CA ALA A 251 -7.09 11.25 -17.01
C ALA A 251 -5.71 11.63 -17.57
N PRO A 252 -5.59 12.07 -18.82
CA PRO A 252 -4.31 12.53 -19.35
C PRO A 252 -3.66 13.57 -18.43
N GLY A 253 -2.44 13.30 -17.96
CA GLY A 253 -1.71 14.17 -17.02
C GLY A 253 -2.23 14.17 -15.58
N HIS A 254 -3.06 13.19 -15.20
CA HIS A 254 -3.61 13.04 -13.85
C HIS A 254 -3.32 11.65 -13.29
N TRP A 255 -2.74 11.58 -12.10
CA TRP A 255 -2.32 10.34 -11.44
C TRP A 255 -2.97 10.20 -10.06
N SER A 256 -3.46 9.00 -9.77
CA SER A 256 -4.04 8.69 -8.46
C SER A 256 -2.93 8.34 -7.46
N LEU A 257 -2.70 9.19 -6.48
CA LEU A 257 -1.79 8.94 -5.37
C LEU A 257 -2.51 8.11 -4.28
N PRO A 258 -1.75 7.48 -3.36
CA PRO A 258 -2.34 6.81 -2.20
C PRO A 258 -3.15 7.78 -1.32
N ASP A 259 -4.23 7.27 -0.72
CA ASP A 259 -4.96 7.97 0.34
C ASP A 259 -4.03 8.24 1.52
N LEU A 260 -4.18 9.38 2.19
CA LEU A 260 -3.32 9.80 3.30
C LEU A 260 -4.01 9.63 4.65
N ALA A 261 -3.22 9.13 5.60
CA ALA A 261 -3.56 9.10 7.02
C ALA A 261 -2.77 10.17 7.79
N TYR A 262 -3.20 10.48 9.02
CA TYR A 262 -2.43 11.34 9.92
C TYR A 262 -0.96 10.87 10.04
N GLN A 263 -0.04 11.82 10.16
CA GLN A 263 1.40 11.55 10.32
C GLN A 263 2.03 10.74 9.18
N SER A 264 1.40 10.71 8.01
CA SER A 264 1.94 10.02 6.84
C SER A 264 2.23 10.98 5.69
N GLU A 265 3.04 10.50 4.77
CA GLU A 265 3.42 11.16 3.54
C GLU A 265 3.15 10.25 2.35
N ALA A 266 2.42 10.76 1.36
CA ALA A 266 2.39 10.21 0.01
C ALA A 266 3.40 10.95 -0.85
N TRP A 267 4.09 10.22 -1.73
CA TRP A 267 5.09 10.82 -2.59
C TRP A 267 5.02 10.30 -4.02
N ALA A 268 5.39 11.15 -4.96
CA ALA A 268 5.50 10.81 -6.36
C ALA A 268 6.78 11.36 -6.97
N MET A 269 7.49 10.54 -7.76
CA MET A 269 8.67 10.97 -8.50
C MET A 269 8.26 11.31 -9.93
N PHE A 270 8.62 12.51 -10.36
CA PHE A 270 8.42 12.97 -11.73
C PHE A 270 9.76 13.22 -12.42
N ARG A 271 9.85 12.84 -13.68
CA ARG A 271 10.96 13.16 -14.59
C ARG A 271 10.47 14.16 -15.62
N LEU A 272 11.12 15.30 -15.69
CA LEU A 272 10.85 16.35 -16.67
C LEU A 272 12.00 16.42 -17.64
N GLN A 273 11.69 16.33 -18.93
CA GLN A 273 12.69 16.40 -20.00
C GLN A 273 12.27 17.44 -21.04
N GLY A 274 13.17 18.35 -21.39
CA GLY A 274 12.87 19.39 -22.37
C GLY A 274 14.01 20.37 -22.59
N PRO A 275 13.80 21.34 -23.49
CA PRO A 275 14.82 22.33 -23.83
C PRO A 275 15.02 23.36 -22.73
N VAL A 276 16.28 23.77 -22.50
CA VAL A 276 16.60 24.92 -21.64
C VAL A 276 16.70 26.15 -22.54
N GLY A 277 15.62 26.94 -22.58
CA GLY A 277 15.55 28.16 -23.40
C GLY A 277 15.96 29.44 -22.70
N ALA A 278 16.46 29.38 -21.44
CA ALA A 278 16.80 30.54 -20.65
C ALA A 278 18.31 30.73 -20.51
N ALA A 279 18.74 32.01 -20.42
CA ALA A 279 20.14 32.37 -20.21
C ALA A 279 20.59 32.10 -18.76
N PRO A 280 21.92 31.99 -18.49
CA PRO A 280 22.45 31.91 -17.13
C PRO A 280 21.97 33.10 -16.27
N GLY A 281 21.58 32.80 -15.02
CA GLY A 281 21.02 33.81 -14.11
C GLY A 281 19.50 33.99 -14.24
N GLY A 282 18.86 33.41 -15.28
CA GLY A 282 17.41 33.36 -15.41
C GLY A 282 16.78 32.24 -14.61
N ALA A 283 15.45 32.18 -14.60
CA ALA A 283 14.66 31.08 -14.06
C ALA A 283 13.99 30.32 -15.22
N LEU A 284 14.06 29.01 -15.15
CA LEU A 284 13.33 28.11 -16.04
C LEU A 284 11.99 27.78 -15.37
N ASP A 285 10.92 28.27 -15.97
CA ASP A 285 9.56 27.88 -15.54
C ASP A 285 9.26 26.45 -16.00
N LEU A 286 8.88 25.60 -15.08
CA LEU A 286 8.56 24.20 -15.29
C LEU A 286 7.08 23.90 -15.02
N GLY A 287 6.27 24.98 -14.99
CA GLY A 287 4.83 24.92 -14.86
C GLY A 287 4.33 24.82 -13.44
N ARG A 288 3.22 24.15 -13.27
CA ARG A 288 2.48 24.14 -12.00
C ARG A 288 1.94 22.75 -11.70
N ILE A 289 2.18 22.30 -10.49
CA ILE A 289 1.54 21.10 -9.97
C ILE A 289 0.25 21.46 -9.22
N LEU A 290 -0.78 20.65 -9.38
CA LEU A 290 -2.03 20.73 -8.66
C LEU A 290 -2.30 19.36 -8.01
N ILE A 291 -2.55 19.35 -6.71
CA ILE A 291 -3.03 18.19 -5.96
C ILE A 291 -4.47 18.47 -5.54
N THR A 292 -5.37 17.55 -5.82
CA THR A 292 -6.75 17.59 -5.35
C THR A 292 -7.06 16.36 -4.50
N TRP A 293 -7.89 16.50 -3.49
CA TRP A 293 -8.30 15.39 -2.63
C TRP A 293 -9.69 15.63 -2.05
N GLN A 294 -10.31 14.56 -1.58
CA GLN A 294 -11.51 14.63 -0.78
C GLN A 294 -11.13 14.60 0.70
N ASP A 295 -11.45 15.67 1.44
CA ASP A 295 -11.30 15.73 2.88
C ASP A 295 -12.27 14.75 3.56
N THR A 296 -11.75 13.90 4.46
CA THR A 296 -12.56 12.90 5.15
C THR A 296 -13.46 13.52 6.23
N GLN A 297 -13.08 14.63 6.84
CA GLN A 297 -13.86 15.31 7.87
C GLN A 297 -14.89 16.28 7.29
N GLY A 298 -14.46 17.14 6.36
CA GLY A 298 -15.30 18.17 5.75
C GLY A 298 -16.06 17.73 4.51
N LYS A 299 -15.74 16.55 3.93
CA LYS A 299 -16.34 15.97 2.72
C LYS A 299 -16.20 16.85 1.46
N ALA A 300 -15.54 17.97 1.57
CA ALA A 300 -15.28 18.88 0.45
C ALA A 300 -14.11 18.36 -0.40
N MET A 301 -14.14 18.69 -1.69
CA MET A 301 -12.96 18.62 -2.54
C MET A 301 -12.06 19.79 -2.21
N GLU A 302 -10.82 19.51 -1.84
CA GLU A 302 -9.79 20.50 -1.54
C GLU A 302 -8.68 20.41 -2.58
N SER A 303 -7.87 21.46 -2.66
CA SER A 303 -6.74 21.50 -3.59
C SER A 303 -5.56 22.32 -3.04
N LEU A 304 -4.36 21.91 -3.44
CA LEU A 304 -3.12 22.65 -3.29
C LEU A 304 -2.44 22.80 -4.65
N SER A 305 -1.95 23.99 -4.95
CA SER A 305 -1.26 24.25 -6.20
C SER A 305 0.03 25.02 -5.95
N LEU A 306 1.14 24.55 -6.54
CA LEU A 306 2.44 25.22 -6.46
C LEU A 306 3.05 25.40 -7.87
N PRO A 307 3.54 26.60 -8.20
CA PRO A 307 4.41 26.80 -9.36
C PRO A 307 5.77 26.15 -9.09
N PHE A 308 6.42 25.66 -10.14
CA PHE A 308 7.75 25.10 -10.05
C PHE A 308 8.69 25.73 -11.07
N SER A 309 9.78 26.29 -10.58
CA SER A 309 10.83 26.86 -11.41
C SER A 309 12.21 26.55 -10.83
N LEU A 310 13.23 26.51 -11.68
CA LEU A 310 14.61 26.28 -11.27
C LEU A 310 15.52 27.38 -11.86
N PRO A 311 16.54 27.83 -11.11
CA PRO A 311 17.54 28.74 -11.64
C PRO A 311 18.35 28.07 -12.75
N VAL A 312 18.64 28.82 -13.80
CA VAL A 312 19.53 28.41 -14.88
C VAL A 312 20.95 28.85 -14.56
N VAL A 313 21.86 27.90 -14.50
CA VAL A 313 23.26 28.13 -14.14
C VAL A 313 24.20 27.68 -15.25
N ALA A 314 25.43 28.19 -15.27
CA ALA A 314 26.46 27.72 -16.18
C ALA A 314 26.76 26.23 -15.96
N ALA A 315 27.19 25.52 -17.00
CA ALA A 315 27.37 24.07 -16.96
C ALA A 315 28.41 23.60 -15.92
N ASP A 316 29.46 24.37 -15.72
CA ASP A 316 30.48 24.15 -14.69
C ASP A 316 29.90 24.30 -13.29
N ALA A 317 29.13 25.37 -13.05
CA ALA A 317 28.43 25.58 -11.78
C ALA A 317 27.39 24.49 -11.51
N PHE A 318 26.65 24.02 -12.52
CA PHE A 318 25.69 22.94 -12.38
C PHE A 318 26.34 21.64 -11.90
N SER A 319 27.53 21.29 -12.43
CA SER A 319 28.24 20.08 -12.03
C SER A 319 28.65 20.07 -10.54
N LEU A 320 28.74 21.23 -9.93
CA LEU A 320 29.08 21.41 -8.52
C LEU A 320 27.85 21.47 -7.58
N LEU A 321 26.64 21.57 -8.13
CA LEU A 321 25.44 21.57 -7.31
C LEU A 321 25.26 20.21 -6.61
N PRO A 322 25.03 20.21 -5.28
CA PRO A 322 24.81 18.97 -4.55
C PRO A 322 23.50 18.33 -5.01
N LYS A 323 23.52 17.00 -5.13
CA LYS A 323 22.31 16.21 -5.34
C LYS A 323 21.60 16.00 -4.01
N ASP A 324 20.30 16.09 -4.02
CA ASP A 324 19.46 15.88 -2.84
C ASP A 324 19.43 14.39 -2.45
N PRO A 325 19.87 14.02 -1.23
CA PRO A 325 19.96 12.63 -0.80
C PRO A 325 18.60 11.92 -0.76
N MET A 326 17.52 12.63 -0.38
CA MET A 326 16.19 12.03 -0.31
C MET A 326 15.67 11.69 -1.70
N VAL A 327 15.88 12.57 -2.68
CA VAL A 327 15.51 12.30 -4.08
C VAL A 327 16.28 11.11 -4.63
N ILE A 328 17.59 11.02 -4.33
CA ILE A 328 18.41 9.85 -4.71
C ILE A 328 17.87 8.58 -4.07
N ASN A 329 17.57 8.59 -2.77
CA ASN A 329 17.05 7.41 -2.07
C ASN A 329 15.73 6.93 -2.68
N ARG A 330 14.81 7.85 -3.01
CA ARG A 330 13.54 7.50 -3.69
C ARG A 330 13.73 6.95 -5.09
N LEU A 331 14.71 7.47 -5.85
CA LEU A 331 15.06 6.90 -7.15
C LEU A 331 15.62 5.48 -7.02
N VAL A 332 16.45 5.22 -6.01
CA VAL A 332 16.96 3.87 -5.71
C VAL A 332 15.80 2.92 -5.36
N GLU A 333 14.87 3.34 -4.50
CA GLU A 333 13.69 2.54 -4.15
C GLU A 333 12.85 2.19 -5.38
N LEU A 334 12.58 3.18 -6.25
CA LEU A 334 11.84 2.95 -7.50
C LEU A 334 12.58 2.00 -8.45
N ARG A 335 13.91 2.15 -8.59
CA ARG A 335 14.71 1.25 -9.43
C ARG A 335 14.70 -0.18 -8.90
N ILE A 336 14.81 -0.36 -7.58
CA ILE A 336 14.71 -1.68 -6.95
C ILE A 336 13.30 -2.28 -7.18
N GLY A 337 12.23 -1.50 -7.04
CA GLY A 337 10.88 -1.95 -7.35
C GLY A 337 10.72 -2.39 -8.81
N GLN A 338 11.31 -1.66 -9.77
CA GLN A 338 11.32 -2.06 -11.17
C GLN A 338 12.10 -3.36 -11.41
N LEU A 339 13.26 -3.51 -10.77
CA LEU A 339 14.05 -4.74 -10.85
C LEU A 339 13.34 -5.93 -10.23
N GLN A 340 12.60 -5.74 -9.15
CA GLN A 340 11.74 -6.78 -8.56
C GLN A 340 10.65 -7.23 -9.53
N GLU A 341 10.00 -6.30 -10.24
CA GLU A 341 9.01 -6.65 -11.26
C GLU A 341 9.62 -7.45 -12.42
N LEU A 342 10.80 -7.02 -12.90
CA LEU A 342 11.55 -7.76 -13.94
C LEU A 342 11.99 -9.15 -13.44
N ALA A 343 12.46 -9.25 -12.20
CA ALA A 343 12.84 -10.51 -11.58
C ALA A 343 11.62 -11.44 -11.39
N HIS A 344 10.45 -10.89 -11.03
CA HIS A 344 9.20 -11.65 -10.98
C HIS A 344 8.85 -12.25 -12.36
N GLN A 345 8.91 -11.45 -13.42
CA GLN A 345 8.64 -11.91 -14.78
C GLN A 345 9.66 -12.98 -15.24
N ALA A 346 10.94 -12.80 -14.93
CA ALA A 346 11.97 -13.81 -15.20
C ALA A 346 11.70 -15.12 -14.42
N ALA A 347 11.31 -15.02 -13.16
CA ALA A 347 10.97 -16.18 -12.33
C ALA A 347 9.74 -16.94 -12.86
N GLN A 348 8.71 -16.23 -13.37
CA GLN A 348 7.57 -16.87 -14.04
C GLN A 348 7.99 -17.65 -15.28
N ASN A 349 9.02 -17.19 -16.00
CA ASN A 349 9.60 -17.87 -17.15
C ASN A 349 10.67 -18.92 -16.77
N LEU A 350 10.86 -19.17 -15.46
CA LEU A 350 11.89 -20.08 -14.92
C LEU A 350 13.34 -19.70 -15.28
N ASP A 351 13.57 -18.44 -15.64
CA ASP A 351 14.89 -17.89 -15.99
C ASP A 351 15.62 -17.42 -14.72
N TRP A 352 16.14 -18.36 -13.96
CA TRP A 352 16.81 -18.08 -12.68
C TRP A 352 18.18 -17.42 -12.83
N ASP A 353 18.81 -17.53 -14.00
CA ASP A 353 20.06 -16.83 -14.27
C ASP A 353 19.82 -15.32 -14.45
N LEU A 354 18.74 -14.96 -15.13
CA LEU A 354 18.31 -13.57 -15.25
C LEU A 354 17.85 -13.00 -13.89
N VAL A 355 17.16 -13.79 -13.07
CA VAL A 355 16.81 -13.40 -11.69
C VAL A 355 18.06 -13.04 -10.89
N ARG A 356 19.16 -13.83 -11.00
CA ARG A 356 20.42 -13.52 -10.30
C ARG A 356 21.02 -12.20 -10.78
N VAL A 357 20.99 -11.92 -12.07
CA VAL A 357 21.48 -10.64 -12.62
C VAL A 357 20.74 -9.46 -12.00
N TYR A 358 19.40 -9.54 -11.91
CA TYR A 358 18.60 -8.49 -11.28
C TYR A 358 18.86 -8.36 -9.79
N LEU A 359 19.04 -9.47 -9.05
CA LEU A 359 19.41 -9.45 -7.63
C LEU A 359 20.78 -8.79 -7.40
N ASP A 360 21.76 -9.03 -8.25
CA ASP A 360 23.10 -8.44 -8.12
C ASP A 360 23.07 -6.93 -8.42
N GLU A 361 22.23 -6.48 -9.38
CA GLU A 361 21.98 -5.04 -9.61
C GLU A 361 21.30 -4.42 -8.38
N MET A 362 20.29 -5.07 -7.83
CA MET A 362 19.60 -4.60 -6.60
C MET A 362 20.58 -4.49 -5.43
N ARG A 363 21.47 -5.46 -5.22
CA ARG A 363 22.51 -5.41 -4.15
C ARG A 363 23.41 -4.20 -4.32
N THR A 364 23.85 -3.93 -5.53
CA THR A 364 24.72 -2.79 -5.83
C THR A 364 24.03 -1.46 -5.50
N LEU A 365 22.77 -1.30 -5.90
CA LEU A 365 21.97 -0.11 -5.61
C LEU A 365 21.64 0.06 -4.12
N ALA A 366 21.36 -1.03 -3.45
CA ALA A 366 20.96 -1.05 -2.04
C ALA A 366 22.12 -0.83 -1.06
N ALA A 367 23.38 -0.91 -1.49
CA ALA A 367 24.56 -0.91 -0.60
C ALA A 367 24.60 0.30 0.36
N ALA A 368 24.18 1.48 -0.09
CA ALA A 368 24.13 2.72 0.69
C ALA A 368 22.76 3.03 1.29
N HIS A 369 21.75 2.16 1.11
CA HIS A 369 20.36 2.43 1.53
C HIS A 369 19.88 1.36 2.51
N PRO A 370 19.86 1.61 3.83
CA PRO A 370 19.65 0.57 4.86
C PRO A 370 18.37 -0.24 4.68
N TRP A 371 17.23 0.42 4.36
CA TRP A 371 15.97 -0.26 4.13
C TRP A 371 16.00 -1.18 2.90
N SER A 372 16.47 -0.66 1.78
CA SER A 372 16.58 -1.45 0.55
C SER A 372 17.56 -2.61 0.73
N LYS A 373 18.63 -2.41 1.50
CA LYS A 373 19.59 -3.46 1.84
C LYS A 373 18.93 -4.62 2.57
N ALA A 374 18.09 -4.35 3.58
CA ALA A 374 17.37 -5.39 4.31
C ALA A 374 16.42 -6.19 3.40
N VAL A 375 15.69 -5.51 2.50
CA VAL A 375 14.81 -6.16 1.52
C VAL A 375 15.62 -7.07 0.58
N VAL A 376 16.73 -6.59 0.04
CA VAL A 376 17.57 -7.34 -0.90
C VAL A 376 18.29 -8.52 -0.23
N GLU A 377 18.68 -8.39 1.04
CA GLU A 377 19.23 -9.49 1.83
C GLU A 377 18.22 -10.61 2.01
N GLU A 378 16.96 -10.29 2.30
CA GLU A 378 15.88 -11.28 2.41
C GLU A 378 15.65 -12.02 1.08
N LEU A 379 15.49 -11.27 -0.03
CA LEU A 379 15.34 -11.85 -1.37
C LEU A 379 16.52 -12.77 -1.73
N THR A 380 17.74 -12.39 -1.35
CA THR A 380 18.93 -13.18 -1.54
C THR A 380 18.88 -14.49 -0.75
N SER A 381 18.47 -14.42 0.51
CA SER A 381 18.31 -15.60 1.37
C SER A 381 17.31 -16.60 0.77
N LEU A 382 16.17 -16.12 0.26
CA LEU A 382 15.18 -16.98 -0.41
C LEU A 382 15.75 -17.66 -1.66
N MET A 383 16.55 -16.92 -2.45
CA MET A 383 17.23 -17.47 -3.63
C MET A 383 18.24 -18.56 -3.25
N GLU A 384 19.05 -18.35 -2.21
CA GLU A 384 20.04 -19.31 -1.72
C GLU A 384 19.39 -20.59 -1.16
N LYS A 385 18.26 -20.43 -0.45
CA LYS A 385 17.44 -21.56 0.05
C LYS A 385 16.65 -22.27 -1.03
N ARG A 386 16.63 -21.75 -2.25
CA ARG A 386 15.83 -22.24 -3.38
C ARG A 386 14.31 -22.20 -3.13
N GLU A 387 13.85 -21.27 -2.30
CA GLU A 387 12.43 -21.03 -2.04
C GLU A 387 11.82 -20.18 -3.17
N TYR A 388 11.84 -20.72 -4.38
CA TYR A 388 11.55 -19.99 -5.61
C TYR A 388 10.12 -19.42 -5.69
N ARG A 389 9.14 -20.14 -5.10
CA ARG A 389 7.74 -19.66 -5.07
C ARG A 389 7.61 -18.44 -4.15
N SER A 390 8.12 -18.51 -2.94
CA SER A 390 8.13 -17.39 -1.99
C SER A 390 8.90 -16.20 -2.56
N LEU A 391 10.07 -16.46 -3.18
CA LEU A 391 10.88 -15.43 -3.84
C LEU A 391 10.11 -14.70 -4.94
N SER A 392 9.40 -15.43 -5.81
CA SER A 392 8.59 -14.82 -6.89
C SER A 392 7.50 -13.90 -6.32
N LYS A 393 6.84 -14.33 -5.22
CA LYS A 393 5.82 -13.52 -4.53
C LYS A 393 6.41 -12.29 -3.88
N GLU A 394 7.54 -12.43 -3.18
CA GLU A 394 8.24 -11.30 -2.57
C GLU A 394 8.67 -10.26 -3.62
N PHE A 395 9.07 -10.68 -4.81
CA PHE A 395 9.33 -9.75 -5.91
C PHE A 395 8.08 -8.96 -6.28
N ARG A 396 6.94 -9.62 -6.44
CA ARG A 396 5.68 -8.99 -6.85
C ARG A 396 5.19 -7.97 -5.82
N TYR A 397 5.09 -8.39 -4.56
CA TYR A 397 4.59 -7.53 -3.48
C TYR A 397 5.59 -6.45 -3.08
N GLY A 398 6.89 -6.76 -3.12
CA GLY A 398 7.96 -5.80 -2.87
C GLY A 398 8.02 -4.69 -3.91
N SER A 399 7.83 -5.01 -5.20
CA SER A 399 7.73 -4.03 -6.28
C SER A 399 6.61 -3.02 -6.02
N MET A 400 5.42 -3.50 -5.66
CA MET A 400 4.28 -2.65 -5.35
C MET A 400 4.53 -1.79 -4.09
N GLY A 401 5.08 -2.40 -3.04
CA GLY A 401 5.43 -1.71 -1.80
C GLY A 401 6.44 -0.59 -2.01
N SER A 402 7.47 -0.81 -2.81
CA SER A 402 8.52 0.18 -3.08
C SER A 402 8.01 1.41 -3.84
N SER A 403 6.96 1.26 -4.66
CA SER A 403 6.46 2.33 -5.53
C SER A 403 5.30 3.15 -4.93
N SER A 404 4.51 2.60 -4.00
CA SER A 404 3.24 3.20 -3.56
C SER A 404 3.03 3.27 -2.06
N ARG A 405 4.02 2.90 -1.23
CA ARG A 405 3.89 2.95 0.22
C ARG A 405 3.74 4.37 0.76
N LEU A 406 2.97 4.51 1.83
CA LEU A 406 3.05 5.70 2.66
C LEU A 406 4.33 5.67 3.50
N THR A 407 4.88 6.85 3.76
CA THR A 407 6.08 6.99 4.59
C THR A 407 5.77 7.81 5.84
N ASP A 408 6.60 7.68 6.87
CA ASP A 408 6.51 8.53 8.06
C ASP A 408 7.05 9.93 7.75
N LEU A 409 6.52 10.97 8.41
CA LEU A 409 6.97 12.34 8.24
C LEU A 409 8.44 12.53 8.62
N ASN A 410 8.93 11.72 9.57
CA ASN A 410 10.29 11.76 10.10
C ASN A 410 11.07 10.50 9.69
N GLU A 411 10.99 10.11 8.44
CA GLU A 411 11.55 8.87 7.92
C GLU A 411 13.03 8.64 8.26
N ASP A 412 13.82 9.72 8.36
CA ASP A 412 15.24 9.64 8.69
C ASP A 412 15.53 9.38 10.18
N LEU A 413 14.51 9.46 11.03
CA LEU A 413 14.63 9.40 12.49
C LEU A 413 14.06 8.09 13.04
N CYS A 414 14.11 6.95 12.52
CA CYS A 414 13.68 5.64 13.10
C CYS A 414 13.20 5.71 14.57
N LEU A 415 12.26 6.61 14.89
CA LEU A 415 11.81 6.85 16.25
C LEU A 415 10.81 5.75 16.69
N PRO A 416 10.89 5.27 17.95
CA PRO A 416 9.84 4.41 18.50
C PRO A 416 8.51 5.17 18.52
N GLY A 417 7.48 4.60 17.90
CA GLY A 417 6.14 5.19 17.86
C GLY A 417 5.56 5.46 16.47
N THR A 418 6.28 5.09 15.39
CA THR A 418 5.75 5.17 14.03
C THR A 418 4.48 4.34 13.88
N SER A 419 3.50 4.91 13.16
CA SER A 419 2.23 4.25 12.89
C SER A 419 2.44 2.93 12.15
N SER A 420 1.61 1.92 12.42
CA SER A 420 1.74 0.58 11.82
C SER A 420 1.76 0.63 10.30
N TYR A 421 0.92 1.49 9.69
CA TYR A 421 0.79 1.67 8.25
C TYR A 421 1.94 2.44 7.56
N THR A 422 2.83 3.07 8.34
CA THR A 422 4.04 3.74 7.84
C THR A 422 5.33 2.99 8.18
N ARG A 423 5.25 1.97 9.03
CA ARG A 423 6.43 1.19 9.42
C ARG A 423 7.09 0.58 8.20
N ARG A 424 8.39 0.83 8.08
CA ARG A 424 9.27 0.10 7.19
C ARG A 424 9.49 -1.31 7.75
N LYS A 425 8.56 -2.21 7.53
CA LYS A 425 8.85 -3.62 7.71
C LYS A 425 9.34 -4.13 6.36
N PRO A 426 10.61 -4.57 6.22
CA PRO A 426 10.85 -5.69 5.36
C PRO A 426 9.90 -6.75 5.87
N ARG A 427 9.24 -7.47 4.98
CA ARG A 427 8.37 -8.55 5.39
C ARG A 427 9.21 -9.50 6.24
N GLN A 428 9.06 -9.40 7.51
CA GLN A 428 9.62 -10.36 8.42
C GLN A 428 8.71 -11.57 8.36
N GLY A 429 9.19 -12.62 7.73
CA GLY A 429 8.95 -13.92 8.30
C GLY A 429 9.47 -13.80 9.74
N LYS A 430 8.59 -13.54 10.68
CA LYS A 430 8.97 -13.51 12.08
C LYS A 430 9.53 -14.87 12.41
N ALA A 431 10.84 -14.95 12.67
CA ALA A 431 11.29 -15.81 13.73
C ALA A 431 10.51 -15.34 14.97
N MET A 432 9.52 -16.11 15.41
CA MET A 432 8.94 -15.95 16.74
C MET A 432 10.12 -15.83 17.70
N PRO A 433 10.10 -14.89 18.67
CA PRO A 433 10.99 -15.00 19.78
C PRO A 433 10.83 -16.44 20.32
N PRO A 434 11.93 -17.14 20.62
CA PRO A 434 11.83 -18.49 21.16
C PRO A 434 10.82 -18.43 22.32
N ASP A 435 9.92 -19.38 22.37
CA ASP A 435 9.01 -19.55 23.50
C ASP A 435 9.82 -19.40 24.78
N PRO A 436 9.37 -18.62 25.76
CA PRO A 436 10.06 -18.53 27.03
C PRO A 436 10.24 -19.96 27.55
N ASP A 437 11.50 -20.33 27.78
CA ASP A 437 11.90 -21.64 28.26
C ASP A 437 11.00 -22.02 29.45
N PRO A 438 10.18 -23.08 29.36
CA PRO A 438 9.26 -23.47 30.42
C PRO A 438 9.99 -23.88 31.73
N THR A 439 11.33 -23.89 31.72
CA THR A 439 12.17 -24.15 32.90
C THR A 439 12.58 -22.89 33.65
N GLN A 440 12.34 -21.69 33.15
CA GLN A 440 12.58 -20.45 33.89
C GLN A 440 11.35 -20.12 34.77
N ASN A 441 11.42 -20.57 36.00
CA ASN A 441 10.45 -20.29 37.07
C ASN A 441 10.55 -18.80 37.46
N PRO A 442 9.46 -17.99 37.41
CA PRO A 442 9.51 -16.56 37.73
C PRO A 442 9.75 -16.23 39.21
N ASN A 443 10.05 -17.22 40.05
CA ASN A 443 10.20 -17.07 41.50
C ASN A 443 11.65 -17.11 42.04
N ASP A 444 12.67 -17.03 41.20
CA ASP A 444 14.07 -17.11 41.66
C ASP A 444 14.77 -15.73 41.80
N THR A 445 14.00 -14.68 42.11
CA THR A 445 14.59 -13.39 42.51
C THR A 445 14.15 -13.00 43.93
N THR A 446 14.59 -13.80 44.90
CA THR A 446 14.74 -13.32 46.29
C THR A 446 15.72 -14.21 47.01
N GLN A 447 16.99 -13.75 47.09
CA GLN A 447 17.85 -13.83 48.28
C GLN A 447 19.30 -13.46 47.89
N GLY A 448 19.79 -12.42 48.48
CA GLY A 448 21.24 -12.08 48.37
C GLY A 448 21.52 -10.65 48.80
N ASN A 449 21.08 -10.26 50.00
CA ASN A 449 21.66 -9.10 50.63
C ASN A 449 22.22 -9.54 52.00
N THR A 450 23.52 -9.59 52.11
CA THR A 450 24.35 -9.28 53.29
C THR A 450 25.64 -8.65 52.86
#